data_b2baf15974962eefeb753bb7b00159c5
#
_entry.id   b2baf15974962eefeb753bb7b00159c5
#
_cell.length_a   1.000
_cell.length_b   1.000
_cell.length_c   1.000
_cell.angle_alpha   90.00
_cell.angle_beta   90.00
_cell.angle_gamma   90.00
#
_symmetry.space_group_name_H-M   'P 1'
#
loop_
_entity.id
_entity.type
_entity.pdbx_description
1 polymer ?
#
loop_
_entity_poly.entity_id
_entity_poly.type
_entity_poly.pdbx_seq_one_letter_code
_entity_poly.pdbx_strand_id
1 'polypeptide(L)'
;NNTYISGKELYVYRDDRTKVDSGNILAKAECSSQGDAALKNLVDNNEATGYHSSWGGNSGTVAADEGFTTVVRPGTTITPSELVSRNNLYINLASSETIGKIAYLPRQGSGNGVANGRITAANIYISNSDVDDVSAITDWKQVATADWENNSDEKNVTFSPETAKHIRIEVKHSAGDQTDAYINAAAIDIYKAEEVVAEDKVISKPVLTAVAPVTGETPANVTATDPEGYTVATAWTDSDGNTVAEFEDGKDYTLTATLTAEKGYKFTDESKPDTIKVDEEDLEVTAEVKDSGKTMTLTCTFK
;
A
#
# COMPACT_ATOMS: atom_id res chain seq x y z
N ASN A 1 -6.98 -28.97 31.96
CA ASN A 1 -5.79 -28.39 31.30
C ASN A 1 -6.08 -26.91 31.05
N ASN A 2 -5.46 -26.04 31.85
CA ASN A 2 -5.54 -24.61 31.64
C ASN A 2 -4.51 -24.25 30.57
N THR A 3 -4.98 -23.90 29.37
CA THR A 3 -4.13 -23.35 28.34
C THR A 3 -4.09 -21.83 28.53
N TYR A 4 -2.96 -21.29 28.92
CA TYR A 4 -2.78 -19.85 29.05
C TYR A 4 -2.33 -19.29 27.71
N ILE A 5 -3.04 -18.27 27.21
CA ILE A 5 -2.60 -17.44 26.09
C ILE A 5 -2.01 -16.17 26.71
N SER A 6 -0.73 -15.93 26.50
CA SER A 6 -0.09 -14.68 26.89
C SER A 6 0.34 -13.94 25.64
N GLY A 7 -0.17 -12.74 25.43
CA GLY A 7 0.25 -11.81 24.41
C GLY A 7 0.74 -10.51 25.04
N LYS A 8 1.76 -9.89 24.46
CA LYS A 8 2.31 -8.64 24.97
C LYS A 8 1.40 -7.45 24.65
N GLU A 9 0.68 -7.53 23.54
CA GLU A 9 -0.31 -6.54 23.10
C GLU A 9 -1.33 -7.21 22.19
N LEU A 10 -2.60 -6.80 22.29
CA LEU A 10 -3.68 -7.19 21.39
C LEU A 10 -4.19 -5.92 20.70
N TYR A 11 -3.97 -5.80 19.40
CA TYR A 11 -4.56 -4.74 18.60
C TYR A 11 -5.85 -5.24 17.95
N VAL A 12 -6.94 -4.56 18.25
CA VAL A 12 -8.24 -4.80 17.60
C VAL A 12 -8.44 -3.69 16.57
N TYR A 13 -8.34 -4.03 15.29
CA TYR A 13 -8.63 -3.11 14.21
C TYR A 13 -10.10 -3.24 13.81
N ARG A 14 -10.77 -2.09 13.64
CA ARG A 14 -12.08 -2.04 13.02
C ARG A 14 -11.89 -2.24 11.51
N ASP A 15 -12.59 -3.22 10.93
CA ASP A 15 -12.57 -3.42 9.48
C ASP A 15 -13.68 -2.56 8.86
N ASP A 16 -13.38 -1.30 8.62
CA ASP A 16 -14.25 -0.31 7.99
C ASP A 16 -13.84 0.00 6.53
N ARG A 17 -13.04 -0.90 5.94
CA ARG A 17 -12.53 -0.75 4.58
C ARG A 17 -13.67 -0.73 3.57
N THR A 18 -13.60 0.22 2.66
CA THR A 18 -14.56 0.35 1.58
C THR A 18 -14.30 -0.73 0.51
N LYS A 19 -15.35 -1.47 0.15
CA LYS A 19 -15.29 -2.43 -0.94
C LYS A 19 -15.14 -1.71 -2.29
N VAL A 20 -14.33 -2.26 -3.18
CA VAL A 20 -14.24 -1.78 -4.57
C VAL A 20 -15.55 -2.11 -5.28
N ASP A 21 -16.12 -1.14 -5.98
CA ASP A 21 -17.38 -1.31 -6.72
C ASP A 21 -17.24 -2.42 -7.77
N SER A 22 -18.18 -3.37 -7.79
CA SER A 22 -18.20 -4.51 -8.70
C SER A 22 -18.23 -4.10 -10.18
N GLY A 23 -18.81 -2.96 -10.51
CA GLY A 23 -18.78 -2.38 -11.87
C GLY A 23 -17.38 -2.01 -12.37
N ASN A 24 -16.41 -1.92 -11.47
CA ASN A 24 -15.00 -1.59 -11.76
C ASN A 24 -14.08 -2.83 -11.68
N ILE A 25 -14.65 -4.03 -11.67
CA ILE A 25 -13.91 -5.29 -11.54
C ILE A 25 -14.22 -6.23 -12.69
N LEU A 26 -13.18 -6.84 -13.25
CA LEU A 26 -13.29 -7.91 -14.24
C LEU A 26 -12.57 -9.15 -13.73
N ALA A 27 -13.28 -10.29 -13.63
CA ALA A 27 -12.67 -11.57 -13.29
C ALA A 27 -12.24 -12.34 -14.54
N LYS A 28 -11.08 -12.99 -14.47
CA LYS A 28 -10.53 -13.90 -15.48
C LYS A 28 -10.01 -15.17 -14.83
N ALA A 29 -9.99 -16.29 -15.56
CA ALA A 29 -9.47 -17.55 -15.06
C ALA A 29 -8.75 -18.34 -16.17
N GLU A 30 -7.95 -19.32 -15.79
CA GLU A 30 -7.26 -20.22 -16.71
C GLU A 30 -8.12 -21.43 -17.13
N CYS A 31 -9.27 -21.63 -16.49
CA CYS A 31 -10.23 -22.67 -16.80
C CYS A 31 -11.57 -22.09 -17.22
N SER A 32 -12.25 -22.77 -18.16
CA SER A 32 -13.63 -22.44 -18.50
C SER A 32 -14.57 -22.67 -17.31
N SER A 33 -15.66 -21.94 -17.28
CA SER A 33 -16.73 -22.10 -16.30
C SER A 33 -17.66 -23.27 -16.64
N GLN A 34 -18.41 -23.74 -15.64
CA GLN A 34 -19.39 -24.81 -15.77
C GLN A 34 -20.78 -24.22 -15.98
N GLY A 35 -21.34 -24.36 -17.21
CA GLY A 35 -22.72 -23.96 -17.50
C GLY A 35 -23.06 -22.55 -17.05
N ASP A 36 -24.07 -22.39 -16.20
CA ASP A 36 -24.52 -21.08 -15.69
C ASP A 36 -23.61 -20.46 -14.60
N ALA A 37 -22.60 -21.20 -14.13
CA ALA A 37 -21.66 -20.75 -13.11
C ALA A 37 -20.52 -19.94 -13.74
N ALA A 38 -20.87 -18.91 -14.49
CA ALA A 38 -19.95 -18.08 -15.26
C ALA A 38 -19.01 -17.27 -14.37
N LEU A 39 -17.81 -16.99 -14.88
CA LEU A 39 -16.75 -16.30 -14.15
C LEU A 39 -17.15 -14.88 -13.70
N LYS A 40 -17.96 -14.17 -14.47
CA LYS A 40 -18.49 -12.85 -14.11
C LYS A 40 -19.27 -12.86 -12.78
N ASN A 41 -19.84 -14.00 -12.39
CA ASN A 41 -20.58 -14.14 -11.14
C ASN A 41 -19.70 -14.02 -9.90
N LEU A 42 -18.36 -14.07 -10.04
CA LEU A 42 -17.44 -13.82 -8.93
C LEU A 42 -17.48 -12.38 -8.39
N VAL A 43 -17.87 -11.45 -9.25
CA VAL A 43 -17.75 -10.01 -9.01
C VAL A 43 -19.04 -9.24 -9.35
N ASP A 44 -20.18 -9.95 -9.43
CA ASP A 44 -21.47 -9.35 -9.77
C ASP A 44 -22.26 -8.79 -8.57
N ASN A 45 -21.67 -8.87 -7.38
CA ASN A 45 -22.27 -8.47 -6.11
C ASN A 45 -23.58 -9.21 -5.78
N ASN A 46 -23.70 -10.47 -6.23
CA ASN A 46 -24.86 -11.31 -6.00
C ASN A 46 -24.45 -12.71 -5.48
N GLU A 47 -24.51 -12.90 -4.18
CA GLU A 47 -24.11 -14.14 -3.51
C GLU A 47 -24.98 -15.37 -3.89
N ALA A 48 -26.14 -15.15 -4.54
CA ALA A 48 -27.00 -16.23 -5.02
C ALA A 48 -26.51 -16.86 -6.34
N THR A 49 -25.61 -16.19 -7.03
CA THR A 49 -24.89 -16.69 -8.21
C THR A 49 -23.53 -17.24 -7.81
N GLY A 50 -22.70 -17.68 -8.71
CA GLY A 50 -21.37 -18.13 -8.39
C GLY A 50 -20.62 -18.67 -9.60
N TYR A 51 -19.33 -18.86 -9.41
CA TYR A 51 -18.43 -19.49 -10.36
C TYR A 51 -18.11 -20.93 -9.96
N HIS A 52 -18.00 -21.80 -10.94
CA HIS A 52 -17.44 -23.14 -10.79
C HIS A 52 -16.65 -23.48 -12.05
N SER A 53 -15.40 -23.91 -11.87
CA SER A 53 -14.61 -24.41 -13.00
C SER A 53 -15.24 -25.64 -13.62
N SER A 54 -15.01 -25.87 -14.90
CA SER A 54 -15.62 -26.98 -15.65
C SER A 54 -15.37 -28.34 -15.00
N TRP A 55 -16.44 -29.14 -14.82
CA TRP A 55 -16.37 -30.48 -14.25
C TRP A 55 -15.68 -31.50 -15.18
N GLY A 56 -15.77 -31.28 -16.47
CA GLY A 56 -15.13 -32.14 -17.47
C GLY A 56 -13.60 -32.00 -17.49
N GLY A 57 -13.05 -31.27 -16.56
CA GLY A 57 -11.61 -31.13 -16.39
C GLY A 57 -10.95 -30.60 -17.62
N ASN A 58 -11.69 -29.86 -18.52
CA ASN A 58 -10.85 -29.33 -19.48
C ASN A 58 -10.99 -29.46 -20.93
N SER A 59 -12.05 -29.89 -21.44
CA SER A 59 -12.25 -30.00 -22.86
C SER A 59 -12.79 -28.72 -23.52
N GLY A 60 -12.89 -27.64 -22.78
CA GLY A 60 -13.44 -26.37 -23.26
C GLY A 60 -12.36 -25.34 -23.58
N THR A 61 -12.53 -24.61 -24.66
CA THR A 61 -11.90 -23.32 -24.88
C THR A 61 -12.47 -22.36 -23.85
N VAL A 62 -11.64 -21.70 -23.11
CA VAL A 62 -12.07 -20.60 -22.23
C VAL A 62 -12.68 -19.51 -23.12
N ALA A 63 -13.90 -19.06 -22.82
CA ALA A 63 -14.49 -17.96 -23.57
C ALA A 63 -13.61 -16.70 -23.46
N ALA A 64 -13.56 -15.94 -24.52
CA ALA A 64 -12.67 -14.75 -24.58
C ALA A 64 -12.99 -13.70 -23.51
N ASP A 65 -14.23 -13.68 -23.01
CA ASP A 65 -14.71 -12.83 -21.92
C ASP A 65 -14.50 -13.44 -20.52
N GLU A 66 -14.15 -14.74 -20.43
CA GLU A 66 -13.95 -15.45 -19.17
C GLU A 66 -12.47 -15.68 -18.82
N GLY A 67 -11.52 -15.49 -19.75
CA GLY A 67 -10.12 -15.80 -19.44
C GLY A 67 -9.15 -15.62 -20.59
N PHE A 68 -8.06 -16.39 -20.57
CA PHE A 68 -7.03 -16.34 -21.61
C PHE A 68 -7.50 -17.07 -22.86
N THR A 69 -7.36 -16.42 -24.00
CA THR A 69 -7.64 -17.03 -25.32
C THR A 69 -6.68 -18.16 -25.70
N THR A 70 -5.60 -18.35 -24.94
CA THR A 70 -4.52 -19.29 -25.26
C THR A 70 -4.54 -20.61 -24.50
N VAL A 71 -5.40 -20.76 -23.50
CA VAL A 71 -5.49 -22.04 -22.76
C VAL A 71 -6.43 -23.00 -23.48
N VAL A 72 -5.98 -23.54 -24.58
CA VAL A 72 -6.59 -24.73 -25.20
C VAL A 72 -6.15 -25.94 -24.39
N ARG A 73 -7.08 -26.59 -23.71
CA ARG A 73 -6.84 -27.89 -23.10
C ARG A 73 -7.43 -28.97 -24.06
N PRO A 74 -6.60 -29.59 -24.90
CA PRO A 74 -7.09 -30.71 -25.71
C PRO A 74 -7.38 -31.89 -24.79
N GLY A 75 -8.49 -32.54 -24.93
CA GLY A 75 -9.10 -33.71 -24.28
C GLY A 75 -8.22 -34.77 -23.61
N THR A 76 -7.16 -34.38 -22.96
CA THR A 76 -6.33 -35.23 -22.12
C THR A 76 -6.82 -35.17 -20.67
N THR A 77 -6.88 -36.33 -20.02
CA THR A 77 -7.15 -36.41 -18.59
C THR A 77 -6.07 -35.62 -17.83
N ILE A 78 -6.44 -34.46 -17.25
CA ILE A 78 -5.53 -33.69 -16.43
C ILE A 78 -5.59 -34.26 -15.01
N THR A 79 -4.44 -34.45 -14.40
CA THR A 79 -4.37 -34.86 -12.99
C THR A 79 -4.84 -33.70 -12.08
N PRO A 80 -5.41 -33.98 -10.90
CA PRO A 80 -5.83 -32.95 -9.97
C PRO A 80 -4.73 -31.90 -9.67
N SER A 81 -3.49 -32.35 -9.51
CA SER A 81 -2.36 -31.45 -9.27
C SER A 81 -2.03 -30.51 -10.44
N GLU A 82 -2.24 -30.97 -11.68
CA GLU A 82 -2.10 -30.11 -12.86
C GLU A 82 -3.23 -29.10 -12.98
N LEU A 83 -4.42 -29.47 -12.52
CA LEU A 83 -5.58 -28.58 -12.49
C LEU A 83 -5.35 -27.42 -11.54
N VAL A 84 -4.92 -27.68 -10.32
CA VAL A 84 -4.63 -26.64 -9.34
C VAL A 84 -3.50 -25.71 -9.80
N SER A 85 -2.44 -26.27 -10.39
CA SER A 85 -1.34 -25.45 -10.91
C SER A 85 -1.75 -24.49 -12.05
N ARG A 86 -2.93 -24.73 -12.66
CA ARG A 86 -3.49 -23.91 -13.74
C ARG A 86 -4.76 -23.15 -13.36
N ASN A 87 -5.23 -23.31 -12.12
CA ASN A 87 -6.44 -22.68 -11.62
C ASN A 87 -6.13 -21.32 -10.99
N ASN A 88 -5.44 -20.46 -11.70
CA ASN A 88 -5.32 -19.08 -11.28
C ASN A 88 -6.61 -18.33 -11.58
N LEU A 89 -7.09 -17.57 -10.60
CA LEU A 89 -8.11 -16.54 -10.77
C LEU A 89 -7.43 -15.18 -10.84
N TYR A 90 -7.88 -14.33 -11.73
CA TYR A 90 -7.38 -12.97 -11.90
C TYR A 90 -8.52 -11.99 -11.74
N ILE A 91 -8.27 -10.95 -11.00
CA ILE A 91 -9.18 -9.83 -10.79
C ILE A 91 -8.50 -8.59 -11.33
N ASN A 92 -9.09 -7.96 -12.32
CA ASN A 92 -8.61 -6.73 -12.90
C ASN A 92 -9.49 -5.58 -12.40
N LEU A 93 -8.89 -4.55 -11.88
CA LEU A 93 -9.55 -3.32 -11.47
C LEU A 93 -9.54 -2.33 -12.66
N ALA A 94 -10.59 -1.52 -12.79
CA ALA A 94 -10.69 -0.51 -13.85
C ALA A 94 -9.59 0.57 -13.74
N SER A 95 -9.12 0.82 -12.53
CA SER A 95 -8.01 1.72 -12.22
C SER A 95 -7.17 1.16 -11.09
N SER A 96 -5.96 1.65 -10.94
CA SER A 96 -5.13 1.35 -9.77
C SER A 96 -5.83 1.80 -8.49
N GLU A 97 -5.88 0.91 -7.50
CA GLU A 97 -6.47 1.15 -6.18
C GLU A 97 -5.49 0.71 -5.09
N THR A 98 -5.45 1.42 -3.98
CA THR A 98 -4.76 0.93 -2.79
C THR A 98 -5.66 -0.06 -2.08
N ILE A 99 -5.24 -1.33 -2.03
CA ILE A 99 -6.02 -2.44 -1.46
C ILE A 99 -5.27 -3.10 -0.31
N GLY A 100 -5.98 -3.77 0.59
CA GLY A 100 -5.36 -4.42 1.76
C GLY A 100 -6.14 -5.63 2.28
N LYS A 101 -7.26 -5.99 1.63
CA LYS A 101 -8.06 -7.17 2.00
C LYS A 101 -8.76 -7.74 0.78
N ILE A 102 -8.84 -9.06 0.74
CA ILE A 102 -9.67 -9.82 -0.20
C ILE A 102 -10.59 -10.71 0.63
N ALA A 103 -11.88 -10.71 0.32
CA ALA A 103 -12.85 -11.65 0.85
C ALA A 103 -13.24 -12.65 -0.24
N TYR A 104 -13.28 -13.92 0.13
CA TYR A 104 -13.73 -15.03 -0.70
C TYR A 104 -14.92 -15.70 -0.02
N LEU A 105 -16.06 -15.69 -0.68
CA LEU A 105 -17.24 -16.42 -0.25
C LEU A 105 -17.29 -17.74 -1.02
N PRO A 106 -17.12 -18.91 -0.36
CA PRO A 106 -17.30 -20.20 -0.98
C PRO A 106 -18.72 -20.40 -1.51
N ARG A 107 -18.90 -21.31 -2.45
CA ARG A 107 -20.23 -21.71 -2.91
C ARG A 107 -21.14 -22.06 -1.74
N GLN A 108 -22.32 -21.45 -1.74
CA GLN A 108 -23.37 -21.63 -0.74
C GLN A 108 -24.30 -22.80 -1.10
N GLY A 109 -25.10 -23.23 -0.15
CA GLY A 109 -26.09 -24.28 -0.32
C GLY A 109 -25.81 -25.54 0.50
N SER A 110 -26.64 -26.58 0.30
CA SER A 110 -26.57 -27.87 0.98
C SER A 110 -26.66 -29.01 0.00
N GLY A 111 -26.07 -30.15 0.31
CA GLY A 111 -26.13 -31.35 -0.47
C GLY A 111 -24.76 -31.86 -0.93
N ASN A 112 -24.78 -33.02 -1.62
CA ASN A 112 -23.55 -33.64 -2.09
C ASN A 112 -22.87 -32.76 -3.17
N GLY A 113 -21.57 -32.61 -3.05
CA GLY A 113 -20.76 -31.86 -3.99
C GLY A 113 -20.75 -30.34 -3.82
N VAL A 114 -21.46 -29.77 -2.83
CA VAL A 114 -21.41 -28.31 -2.54
C VAL A 114 -20.00 -27.88 -2.16
N ALA A 115 -19.24 -28.74 -1.46
CA ALA A 115 -17.87 -28.47 -1.10
C ALA A 115 -16.86 -28.59 -2.25
N ASN A 116 -17.27 -29.20 -3.39
CA ASN A 116 -16.35 -29.44 -4.49
C ASN A 116 -15.84 -28.11 -5.07
N GLY A 117 -14.52 -27.92 -4.99
CA GLY A 117 -13.87 -26.73 -5.50
C GLY A 117 -13.77 -25.57 -4.50
N ARG A 118 -14.16 -25.73 -3.23
CA ARG A 118 -13.89 -24.72 -2.22
C ARG A 118 -12.38 -24.52 -2.07
N ILE A 119 -11.92 -23.29 -2.22
CA ILE A 119 -10.50 -22.96 -2.06
C ILE A 119 -10.17 -23.07 -0.58
N THR A 120 -9.16 -23.87 -0.27
CA THR A 120 -8.64 -24.06 1.10
C THR A 120 -7.23 -23.51 1.27
N ALA A 121 -6.45 -23.40 0.20
CA ALA A 121 -5.17 -22.73 0.25
C ALA A 121 -4.89 -21.95 -1.04
N ALA A 122 -4.34 -20.74 -0.90
CA ALA A 122 -3.98 -19.90 -2.04
C ALA A 122 -2.79 -18.98 -1.72
N ASN A 123 -2.03 -18.61 -2.73
CA ASN A 123 -1.11 -17.47 -2.67
C ASN A 123 -1.78 -16.28 -3.37
N ILE A 124 -1.63 -15.11 -2.79
CA ILE A 124 -2.19 -13.87 -3.30
C ILE A 124 -1.06 -13.01 -3.85
N TYR A 125 -1.19 -12.61 -5.10
CA TYR A 125 -0.25 -11.74 -5.78
C TYR A 125 -0.99 -10.51 -6.31
N ILE A 126 -0.25 -9.41 -6.42
CA ILE A 126 -0.72 -8.17 -7.03
C ILE A 126 0.28 -7.68 -8.07
N SER A 127 -0.21 -6.87 -9.00
CA SER A 127 0.61 -6.07 -9.92
C SER A 127 -0.10 -4.74 -10.18
N ASN A 128 0.68 -3.67 -10.36
CA ASN A 128 0.19 -2.37 -10.79
C ASN A 128 0.57 -2.07 -12.25
N SER A 129 0.83 -3.09 -13.03
CA SER A 129 1.14 -2.98 -14.46
C SER A 129 -0.03 -2.36 -15.23
N ASP A 130 0.28 -1.57 -16.26
CA ASP A 130 -0.72 -1.07 -17.22
C ASP A 130 -1.04 -2.10 -18.34
N VAL A 131 -0.46 -3.29 -18.28
CA VAL A 131 -0.67 -4.36 -19.25
C VAL A 131 -2.01 -5.04 -18.97
N ASP A 132 -2.97 -4.94 -19.89
CA ASP A 132 -4.30 -5.55 -19.74
C ASP A 132 -4.30 -7.08 -19.90
N ASP A 133 -3.35 -7.63 -20.67
CA ASP A 133 -3.17 -9.07 -20.78
C ASP A 133 -2.42 -9.61 -19.57
N VAL A 134 -3.17 -10.16 -18.63
CA VAL A 134 -2.62 -10.72 -17.40
C VAL A 134 -1.60 -11.84 -17.62
N SER A 135 -1.58 -12.48 -18.80
CA SER A 135 -0.57 -13.49 -19.15
C SER A 135 0.80 -12.89 -19.48
N ALA A 136 0.84 -11.60 -19.84
CA ALA A 136 2.04 -10.87 -20.15
C ALA A 136 2.62 -10.10 -18.93
N ILE A 137 1.90 -10.09 -17.81
CA ILE A 137 2.37 -9.45 -16.58
C ILE A 137 3.48 -10.29 -15.95
N THR A 138 4.64 -9.66 -15.69
CA THR A 138 5.83 -10.32 -15.14
C THR A 138 6.23 -9.84 -13.74
N ASP A 139 5.66 -8.72 -13.28
CA ASP A 139 6.00 -8.05 -12.03
C ASP A 139 5.08 -8.42 -10.86
N TRP A 140 4.55 -9.64 -10.85
CA TRP A 140 3.72 -10.14 -9.77
C TRP A 140 4.44 -10.13 -8.43
N LYS A 141 3.88 -9.41 -7.45
CA LYS A 141 4.34 -9.36 -6.06
C LYS A 141 3.43 -10.20 -5.18
N GLN A 142 3.96 -11.20 -4.49
CA GLN A 142 3.19 -11.92 -3.48
C GLN A 142 2.98 -11.03 -2.26
N VAL A 143 1.73 -10.89 -1.82
CA VAL A 143 1.34 -10.05 -0.68
C VAL A 143 0.77 -10.85 0.48
N ALA A 144 0.24 -12.04 0.23
CA ALA A 144 -0.30 -12.91 1.27
C ALA A 144 -0.30 -14.38 0.86
N THR A 145 -0.49 -15.24 1.87
CA THR A 145 -0.85 -16.65 1.74
C THR A 145 -2.13 -16.89 2.54
N ALA A 146 -3.08 -17.59 1.95
CA ALA A 146 -4.33 -17.98 2.58
C ALA A 146 -4.31 -19.47 2.90
N ASP A 147 -4.78 -19.82 4.10
CA ASP A 147 -5.05 -21.19 4.56
C ASP A 147 -6.41 -21.15 5.26
N TRP A 148 -7.42 -21.73 4.63
CA TRP A 148 -8.81 -21.57 5.00
C TRP A 148 -9.49 -22.89 5.32
N GLU A 149 -10.34 -22.88 6.34
CA GLU A 149 -11.16 -24.04 6.67
C GLU A 149 -12.14 -24.39 5.54
N ASN A 150 -12.38 -25.70 5.36
CA ASN A 150 -13.37 -26.20 4.41
C ASN A 150 -14.79 -26.09 4.96
N ASN A 151 -15.32 -24.90 5.00
CA ASN A 151 -16.72 -24.61 5.34
C ASN A 151 -17.30 -23.55 4.39
N SER A 152 -18.56 -23.17 4.57
CA SER A 152 -19.25 -22.19 3.71
C SER A 152 -19.11 -20.75 4.18
N ASP A 153 -18.42 -20.50 5.28
CA ASP A 153 -18.26 -19.15 5.83
C ASP A 153 -17.37 -18.31 4.92
N GLU A 154 -17.59 -17.01 4.90
CA GLU A 154 -16.71 -16.07 4.22
C GLU A 154 -15.27 -16.19 4.74
N LYS A 155 -14.32 -16.18 3.83
CA LYS A 155 -12.89 -16.23 4.10
C LYS A 155 -12.27 -14.88 3.80
N ASN A 156 -11.37 -14.47 4.66
CA ASN A 156 -10.68 -13.20 4.49
C ASN A 156 -9.16 -13.41 4.47
N VAL A 157 -8.48 -12.64 3.67
CA VAL A 157 -7.04 -12.47 3.73
C VAL A 157 -6.71 -10.99 3.71
N THR A 158 -5.87 -10.57 4.66
CA THR A 158 -5.45 -9.19 4.81
C THR A 158 -3.95 -9.07 4.63
N PHE A 159 -3.51 -7.94 4.11
CA PHE A 159 -2.09 -7.63 3.89
C PHE A 159 -1.86 -6.12 4.06
N SER A 160 -0.59 -5.73 4.12
CA SER A 160 -0.22 -4.30 4.13
C SER A 160 -0.80 -3.60 2.90
N PRO A 161 -1.29 -2.36 3.03
CA PRO A 161 -1.81 -1.59 1.90
C PRO A 161 -0.83 -1.54 0.74
N GLU A 162 -1.32 -1.88 -0.46
CA GLU A 162 -0.53 -1.91 -1.68
C GLU A 162 -1.35 -1.37 -2.86
N THR A 163 -0.73 -0.61 -3.74
CA THR A 163 -1.36 -0.16 -4.98
C THR A 163 -1.36 -1.29 -6.00
N ALA A 164 -2.53 -1.61 -6.53
CA ALA A 164 -2.73 -2.69 -7.49
C ALA A 164 -3.76 -2.33 -8.55
N LYS A 165 -3.54 -2.79 -9.76
CA LYS A 165 -4.51 -2.83 -10.86
C LYS A 165 -4.94 -4.27 -11.16
N HIS A 166 -4.08 -5.25 -10.83
CA HIS A 166 -4.32 -6.67 -11.05
C HIS A 166 -4.07 -7.48 -9.78
N ILE A 167 -4.92 -8.45 -9.52
CA ILE A 167 -4.79 -9.41 -8.44
C ILE A 167 -4.78 -10.81 -9.06
N ARG A 168 -3.87 -11.67 -8.61
CA ARG A 168 -3.83 -13.09 -8.95
C ARG A 168 -4.01 -13.92 -7.69
N ILE A 169 -5.01 -14.77 -7.69
CA ILE A 169 -5.24 -15.79 -6.67
C ILE A 169 -4.75 -17.12 -7.23
N GLU A 170 -3.57 -17.53 -6.83
CA GLU A 170 -2.99 -18.82 -7.20
C GLU A 170 -3.52 -19.88 -6.23
N VAL A 171 -4.52 -20.65 -6.67
CA VAL A 171 -5.11 -21.70 -5.85
C VAL A 171 -4.11 -22.85 -5.67
N LYS A 172 -3.78 -23.18 -4.45
CA LYS A 172 -2.86 -24.26 -4.08
C LYS A 172 -3.59 -25.53 -3.70
N HIS A 173 -4.72 -25.40 -3.01
CA HIS A 173 -5.58 -26.51 -2.63
C HIS A 173 -7.05 -26.12 -2.70
N SER A 174 -7.87 -27.08 -3.14
CA SER A 174 -9.33 -27.01 -3.08
C SER A 174 -9.93 -28.31 -2.55
N ALA A 175 -11.06 -28.20 -1.86
CA ALA A 175 -11.75 -29.33 -1.25
C ALA A 175 -12.75 -30.00 -2.20
N GLY A 176 -13.23 -31.17 -1.81
CA GLY A 176 -14.31 -31.90 -2.45
C GLY A 176 -14.00 -33.38 -2.66
N ASP A 177 -14.93 -34.09 -3.33
CA ASP A 177 -14.81 -35.52 -3.63
C ASP A 177 -13.56 -35.83 -4.49
N GLN A 178 -13.14 -34.84 -5.28
CA GLN A 178 -11.89 -34.85 -6.02
C GLN A 178 -11.07 -33.63 -5.54
N THR A 179 -10.23 -33.84 -4.56
CA THR A 179 -9.35 -32.81 -4.02
C THR A 179 -8.51 -32.19 -5.15
N ASP A 180 -8.40 -30.87 -5.15
CA ASP A 180 -7.63 -30.10 -6.13
C ASP A 180 -8.10 -30.18 -7.59
N ALA A 181 -9.28 -30.71 -7.84
CA ALA A 181 -9.80 -30.88 -9.19
C ALA A 181 -10.57 -29.66 -9.72
N TYR A 182 -11.19 -28.91 -8.83
CA TYR A 182 -12.08 -27.79 -9.17
C TYR A 182 -11.82 -26.58 -8.28
N ILE A 183 -12.33 -25.43 -8.71
CA ILE A 183 -12.50 -24.25 -7.86
C ILE A 183 -13.91 -23.71 -8.02
N ASN A 184 -14.46 -23.21 -6.91
CA ASN A 184 -15.73 -22.51 -6.88
C ASN A 184 -15.64 -21.26 -6.00
N ALA A 185 -16.52 -20.33 -6.25
CA ALA A 185 -16.78 -19.19 -5.37
C ALA A 185 -18.20 -18.67 -5.62
N ALA A 186 -18.87 -18.20 -4.58
CA ALA A 186 -20.07 -17.40 -4.71
C ALA A 186 -19.71 -15.93 -4.99
N ALA A 187 -18.67 -15.41 -4.32
CA ALA A 187 -18.18 -14.07 -4.56
C ALA A 187 -16.69 -13.93 -4.23
N ILE A 188 -16.05 -12.95 -4.87
CA ILE A 188 -14.74 -12.41 -4.47
C ILE A 188 -14.86 -10.89 -4.39
N ASP A 189 -14.61 -10.35 -3.22
CA ASP A 189 -14.66 -8.94 -2.93
C ASP A 189 -13.27 -8.38 -2.63
N ILE A 190 -12.99 -7.22 -3.19
CA ILE A 190 -11.74 -6.51 -3.00
C ILE A 190 -12.01 -5.26 -2.16
N TYR A 191 -11.22 -5.04 -1.13
CA TYR A 191 -11.39 -3.92 -0.23
C TYR A 191 -10.22 -2.96 -0.31
N LYS A 192 -10.55 -1.68 -0.46
CA LYS A 192 -9.58 -0.58 -0.38
C LYS A 192 -8.98 -0.54 1.02
N ALA A 193 -7.73 -0.14 1.09
CA ALA A 193 -7.08 0.20 2.33
C ALA A 193 -6.61 1.64 2.23
N GLU A 194 -6.65 2.36 3.33
CA GLU A 194 -5.92 3.61 3.42
C GLU A 194 -4.42 3.28 3.33
N GLU A 195 -3.70 4.02 2.50
CA GLU A 195 -2.25 3.97 2.54
C GLU A 195 -1.87 4.30 3.99
N VAL A 196 -1.22 3.39 4.68
CA VAL A 196 -0.61 3.69 5.98
C VAL A 196 0.56 4.61 5.66
N VAL A 197 0.26 5.89 5.57
CA VAL A 197 1.30 6.91 5.57
C VAL A 197 1.94 6.77 6.95
N ALA A 198 3.14 6.21 7.01
CA ALA A 198 3.90 6.17 8.25
C ALA A 198 3.89 7.60 8.78
N GLU A 199 3.46 7.78 10.04
CA GLU A 199 3.44 9.13 10.62
C GLU A 199 4.85 9.70 10.52
N ASP A 200 4.94 10.94 10.01
CA ASP A 200 6.22 11.62 9.91
C ASP A 200 6.86 11.69 11.31
N LYS A 201 8.10 11.25 11.41
CA LYS A 201 8.90 11.34 12.64
C LYS A 201 9.08 12.81 13.00
N VAL A 202 8.76 13.17 14.22
CA VAL A 202 8.93 14.54 14.68
C VAL A 202 10.43 14.83 14.85
N ILE A 203 10.89 15.90 14.19
CA ILE A 203 12.26 16.39 14.33
C ILE A 203 12.37 17.05 15.72
N SER A 204 13.35 16.63 16.50
CA SER A 204 13.69 17.28 17.78
C SER A 204 14.22 18.69 17.54
N LYS A 205 14.32 19.52 18.61
CA LYS A 205 14.85 20.90 18.52
C LYS A 205 16.20 20.91 17.81
N PRO A 206 16.34 21.56 16.62
CA PRO A 206 17.62 21.66 15.93
C PRO A 206 18.64 22.45 16.73
N VAL A 207 19.86 21.97 16.75
CA VAL A 207 21.01 22.73 17.31
C VAL A 207 21.73 23.39 16.14
N LEU A 208 21.66 24.71 16.07
CA LEU A 208 22.21 25.52 14.98
C LEU A 208 23.28 26.45 15.47
N THR A 209 24.30 26.66 14.62
CA THR A 209 25.40 27.56 14.84
C THR A 209 25.52 28.56 13.68
N ALA A 210 25.65 29.84 14.00
CA ALA A 210 25.90 30.93 13.07
C ALA A 210 27.15 31.71 13.50
N VAL A 211 27.66 32.53 12.58
CA VAL A 211 28.74 33.49 12.82
C VAL A 211 28.14 34.90 12.78
N ALA A 212 28.50 35.76 13.75
CA ALA A 212 28.04 37.14 13.78
C ALA A 212 28.55 37.93 12.57
N PRO A 213 27.84 38.98 12.14
CA PRO A 213 28.30 39.88 11.09
C PRO A 213 29.65 40.56 11.48
N VAL A 214 30.63 40.52 10.59
CA VAL A 214 31.91 41.20 10.72
C VAL A 214 32.10 42.10 9.50
N THR A 215 32.31 43.39 9.73
CA THR A 215 32.51 44.38 8.65
C THR A 215 33.60 43.93 7.66
N GLY A 216 33.28 43.97 6.37
CA GLY A 216 34.18 43.55 5.30
C GLY A 216 34.16 42.04 5.01
N GLU A 217 33.44 41.23 5.78
CA GLU A 217 33.32 39.80 5.56
C GLU A 217 32.04 39.44 4.81
N THR A 218 32.08 38.35 4.08
CA THR A 218 30.90 37.79 3.41
C THR A 218 30.03 36.98 4.37
N PRO A 219 28.69 37.00 4.23
CA PRO A 219 27.79 36.23 5.07
C PRO A 219 28.10 34.74 5.10
N ALA A 220 28.26 34.18 6.30
CA ALA A 220 28.43 32.74 6.49
C ALA A 220 27.09 32.01 6.55
N ASN A 221 27.10 30.73 6.15
CA ASN A 221 25.92 29.85 6.28
C ASN A 221 25.76 29.38 7.73
N VAL A 222 24.51 29.22 8.16
CA VAL A 222 24.16 28.49 9.37
C VAL A 222 24.51 27.03 9.21
N THR A 223 25.11 26.44 10.24
CA THR A 223 25.38 25.01 10.30
C THR A 223 24.50 24.33 11.34
N ALA A 224 24.11 23.09 11.07
CA ALA A 224 23.39 22.27 12.03
C ALA A 224 24.31 21.18 12.59
N THR A 225 24.21 20.94 13.90
CA THR A 225 24.88 19.79 14.52
C THR A 225 23.99 18.56 14.37
N ASP A 226 24.52 17.51 13.75
CA ASP A 226 23.84 16.22 13.54
C ASP A 226 22.40 16.36 12.98
N PRO A 227 22.21 16.97 11.80
CA PRO A 227 20.88 17.17 11.22
C PRO A 227 20.24 15.84 10.81
N GLU A 228 19.32 15.33 11.63
CA GLU A 228 18.55 14.13 11.30
C GLU A 228 17.20 14.53 10.68
N GLY A 229 17.00 14.22 9.40
CA GLY A 229 15.70 14.36 8.72
C GLY A 229 15.38 15.78 8.24
N TYR A 230 16.35 16.67 8.13
CA TYR A 230 16.16 18.02 7.57
C TYR A 230 17.43 18.59 6.94
N THR A 231 17.23 19.57 6.08
CA THR A 231 18.31 20.40 5.50
C THR A 231 18.16 21.85 5.95
N VAL A 232 19.24 22.64 5.88
CA VAL A 232 19.27 24.06 6.26
C VAL A 232 19.68 24.91 5.09
N ALA A 233 18.93 25.98 4.81
CA ALA A 233 19.29 27.05 3.90
C ALA A 233 19.39 28.37 4.68
N THR A 234 20.37 29.21 4.34
CA THR A 234 20.66 30.48 5.01
C THR A 234 20.44 31.66 4.07
N ALA A 235 19.83 32.72 4.60
CA ALA A 235 19.74 34.01 3.92
C ALA A 235 20.09 35.14 4.90
N TRP A 236 20.82 36.13 4.42
CA TRP A 236 21.10 37.36 5.12
C TRP A 236 20.52 38.54 4.38
N THR A 237 19.80 39.42 5.06
CA THR A 237 19.19 40.61 4.50
C THR A 237 19.57 41.85 5.33
N ASP A 238 19.67 43.01 4.68
CA ASP A 238 19.74 44.29 5.31
C ASP A 238 18.37 44.76 5.84
N SER A 239 18.33 45.97 6.46
CA SER A 239 17.09 46.58 6.94
C SER A 239 16.03 46.86 5.86
N ASP A 240 16.42 46.94 4.59
CA ASP A 240 15.56 47.16 3.45
C ASP A 240 15.11 45.85 2.81
N GLY A 241 15.58 44.69 3.32
CA GLY A 241 15.25 43.35 2.82
C GLY A 241 16.11 42.92 1.64
N ASN A 242 17.18 43.64 1.29
CA ASN A 242 18.07 43.24 0.20
C ASN A 242 19.04 42.14 0.66
N THR A 243 19.40 41.23 -0.24
CA THR A 243 20.44 40.23 0.05
C THR A 243 21.79 40.88 0.30
N VAL A 244 22.44 40.47 1.37
CA VAL A 244 23.77 40.98 1.78
C VAL A 244 24.85 40.18 1.07
N ALA A 245 25.75 40.89 0.38
CA ALA A 245 26.94 40.32 -0.24
C ALA A 245 28.18 40.43 0.68
N GLU A 246 28.28 41.52 1.45
CA GLU A 246 29.34 41.84 2.38
C GLU A 246 28.75 42.68 3.51
N PHE A 247 29.20 42.50 4.74
CA PHE A 247 28.73 43.28 5.88
C PHE A 247 29.41 44.67 5.93
N GLU A 248 28.59 45.69 6.17
CA GLU A 248 29.04 47.09 6.30
C GLU A 248 28.95 47.56 7.77
N ASP A 249 29.79 48.51 8.15
CA ASP A 249 29.79 49.08 9.51
C ASP A 249 28.51 49.89 9.81
N GLY A 250 27.95 49.68 10.99
CA GLY A 250 26.77 50.43 11.47
C GLY A 250 25.46 50.08 10.76
N LYS A 251 25.37 48.93 10.15
CA LYS A 251 24.15 48.41 9.54
C LYS A 251 23.51 47.30 10.39
N ASP A 252 22.18 47.27 10.38
CA ASP A 252 21.42 46.16 10.96
C ASP A 252 21.22 45.07 9.91
N TYR A 253 21.32 43.79 10.34
CA TYR A 253 21.16 42.62 9.50
C TYR A 253 20.21 41.61 10.11
N THR A 254 19.47 40.94 9.25
CA THR A 254 18.59 39.83 9.62
C THR A 254 19.11 38.53 9.04
N LEU A 255 19.39 37.58 9.91
CA LEU A 255 19.65 36.18 9.56
C LEU A 255 18.31 35.42 9.48
N THR A 256 18.10 34.74 8.40
CA THR A 256 17.00 33.79 8.22
C THR A 256 17.56 32.39 7.90
N ALA A 257 17.31 31.42 8.77
CA ALA A 257 17.60 30.02 8.52
C ALA A 257 16.29 29.30 8.17
N THR A 258 16.22 28.71 6.98
CA THR A 258 15.07 27.89 6.53
C THR A 258 15.45 26.42 6.59
N LEU A 259 14.76 25.67 7.46
CA LEU A 259 14.91 24.24 7.62
C LEU A 259 13.80 23.54 6.83
N THR A 260 14.17 22.57 5.99
CA THR A 260 13.22 21.78 5.20
C THR A 260 13.28 20.33 5.65
N ALA A 261 12.13 19.79 6.11
CA ALA A 261 12.02 18.40 6.52
C ALA A 261 12.14 17.46 5.32
N GLU A 262 12.89 16.39 5.49
CA GLU A 262 13.01 15.30 4.51
C GLU A 262 11.76 14.41 4.51
N LYS A 263 11.66 13.52 3.51
CA LYS A 263 10.54 12.56 3.44
C LYS A 263 10.49 11.69 4.69
N GLY A 264 9.32 11.60 5.33
CA GLY A 264 9.12 10.84 6.56
C GLY A 264 9.45 11.62 7.83
N TYR A 265 9.69 12.93 7.74
CA TYR A 265 9.93 13.82 8.87
C TYR A 265 9.05 15.06 8.84
N LYS A 266 8.80 15.63 10.02
CA LYS A 266 8.07 16.90 10.20
C LYS A 266 8.57 17.67 11.40
N PHE A 267 8.42 18.99 11.34
CA PHE A 267 8.53 19.90 12.48
C PHE A 267 7.17 20.06 13.16
N THR A 268 7.19 20.30 14.46
CA THR A 268 6.03 20.67 15.28
C THR A 268 6.38 21.91 16.10
N ASP A 269 5.45 22.42 16.89
CA ASP A 269 5.76 23.50 17.82
C ASP A 269 6.82 23.10 18.85
N GLU A 270 6.90 21.83 19.20
CA GLU A 270 7.93 21.29 20.10
C GLU A 270 9.33 21.26 19.46
N SER A 271 9.41 21.28 18.13
CA SER A 271 10.66 21.34 17.37
C SER A 271 11.32 22.74 17.39
N LYS A 272 10.58 23.79 17.79
CA LYS A 272 11.09 25.17 17.75
C LYS A 272 12.20 25.35 18.77
N PRO A 273 13.45 25.73 18.36
CA PRO A 273 14.46 26.17 19.30
C PRO A 273 14.14 27.57 19.80
N ASP A 274 14.52 27.88 21.03
CA ASP A 274 14.38 29.20 21.61
C ASP A 274 15.59 30.09 21.25
N THR A 275 16.76 29.47 21.06
CA THR A 275 18.02 30.11 20.72
C THR A 275 18.79 29.34 19.66
N ILE A 276 19.74 30.01 18.99
CA ILE A 276 20.84 29.43 18.23
C ILE A 276 22.16 29.86 18.80
N LYS A 277 23.24 29.13 18.54
CA LYS A 277 24.59 29.55 18.88
C LYS A 277 25.12 30.55 17.87
N VAL A 278 25.59 31.71 18.33
CA VAL A 278 26.30 32.70 17.53
C VAL A 278 27.64 32.98 18.24
N ASP A 279 28.73 32.62 17.58
CA ASP A 279 30.09 32.73 18.18
C ASP A 279 30.15 32.11 19.60
N GLU A 280 29.51 30.95 19.79
CA GLU A 280 29.37 30.20 21.04
C GLU A 280 28.40 30.79 22.09
N GLU A 281 27.86 31.99 21.89
CA GLU A 281 26.83 32.58 22.73
C GLU A 281 25.41 32.24 22.26
N ASP A 282 24.46 32.15 23.21
CA ASP A 282 23.06 31.90 22.89
C ASP A 282 22.37 33.19 22.41
N LEU A 283 21.85 33.19 21.18
CA LEU A 283 21.04 34.28 20.62
C LEU A 283 19.60 33.83 20.46
N GLU A 284 18.66 34.62 21.01
CA GLU A 284 17.22 34.37 20.86
C GLU A 284 16.79 34.41 19.39
N VAL A 285 15.90 33.49 18.98
CA VAL A 285 15.34 33.42 17.63
C VAL A 285 13.82 33.37 17.66
N THR A 286 13.22 33.92 16.61
CA THR A 286 11.80 33.67 16.33
C THR A 286 11.70 32.48 15.41
N ALA A 287 10.93 31.43 15.82
CA ALA A 287 10.76 30.22 15.07
C ALA A 287 9.30 30.06 14.61
N GLU A 288 9.09 29.78 13.32
CA GLU A 288 7.77 29.56 12.72
C GLU A 288 7.77 28.26 11.92
N VAL A 289 6.80 27.36 12.21
CA VAL A 289 6.57 26.12 11.46
C VAL A 289 5.49 26.35 10.43
N LYS A 290 5.73 25.96 9.17
CA LYS A 290 4.85 26.14 8.01
C LYS A 290 4.63 24.82 7.25
N ASP A 291 3.76 24.86 6.25
CA ASP A 291 3.53 23.76 5.29
C ASP A 291 3.26 22.42 5.98
N SER A 292 2.37 22.44 6.98
CA SER A 292 2.03 21.25 7.78
C SER A 292 3.25 20.54 8.39
N GLY A 293 4.26 21.33 8.80
CA GLY A 293 5.47 20.82 9.42
C GLY A 293 6.60 20.49 8.44
N LYS A 294 6.46 20.79 7.17
CA LYS A 294 7.52 20.52 6.18
C LYS A 294 8.60 21.61 6.16
N THR A 295 8.31 22.79 6.68
CA THR A 295 9.26 23.90 6.74
C THR A 295 9.26 24.54 8.12
N MET A 296 10.43 24.88 8.64
CA MET A 296 10.59 25.74 9.81
C MET A 296 11.54 26.89 9.47
N THR A 297 11.12 28.12 9.77
CA THR A 297 11.92 29.32 9.55
C THR A 297 12.35 29.88 10.90
N LEU A 298 13.65 30.16 11.05
CA LEU A 298 14.23 30.82 12.22
C LEU A 298 14.75 32.19 11.79
N THR A 299 14.49 33.22 12.59
CA THR A 299 14.90 34.57 12.29
C THR A 299 15.52 35.21 13.52
N CYS A 300 16.67 35.88 13.36
CA CYS A 300 17.27 36.75 14.36
C CYS A 300 17.89 38.00 13.72
N THR A 301 18.00 39.05 14.50
CA THR A 301 18.50 40.38 14.04
C THR A 301 19.76 40.75 14.79
N PHE A 302 20.73 41.26 14.05
CA PHE A 302 21.99 41.83 14.53
C PHE A 302 21.96 43.33 14.33
N LYS A 303 22.39 44.07 15.36
CA LYS A 303 22.43 45.55 15.35
C LYS A 303 23.85 46.06 15.46
#